data_1c69b21e846fe859108cb725f6bf501e
#
_entry.id   1c69b21e846fe859108cb725f6bf501e
#
_cell.length_a   1.000
_cell.length_b   1.000
_cell.length_c   1.000
_cell.angle_alpha   90.00
_cell.angle_beta   90.00
_cell.angle_gamma   90.00
#
_symmetry.space_group_name_H-M   'P 1'
#
loop_
_entity.id
_entity.type
_entity.pdbx_description
1 polymer ?
#
loop_
_entity_poly.entity_id
_entity_poly.type
_entity_poly.pdbx_seq_one_letter_code
_entity_poly.pdbx_strand_id
1 'polypeptide(L)'
;MKGIYIPIINIITGFMVMAASFGCCPIDKPEDDCVDAGKSRKVLLLYSAGYNSLRNYLLEDIGELKQGWLPGSGCKEDILLVYSHTPKVNGAYDIPTSPHLMRIYKDDEGKVITDTLKSYPAGSISASGAQLNEVLTYVRDNFEARSYGMIFSSHATGYLPAGYYSDPYGYTF
;
A
#
# COMPACT_ATOMS: atom_id res chain seq x y z
N MET A 1 50.96 -66.92 0.91
CA MET A 1 50.11 -65.97 1.69
C MET A 1 49.57 -64.93 0.73
N LYS A 2 48.28 -64.97 0.43
CA LYS A 2 47.63 -64.12 -0.58
C LYS A 2 47.11 -62.87 0.13
N GLY A 3 47.62 -61.69 -0.21
CA GLY A 3 47.11 -60.41 0.24
C GLY A 3 45.83 -60.03 -0.51
N ILE A 4 44.78 -59.71 0.22
CA ILE A 4 43.51 -59.25 -0.31
C ILE A 4 43.56 -57.73 -0.41
N TYR A 5 43.49 -57.17 -1.63
CA TYR A 5 43.31 -55.75 -1.86
C TYR A 5 41.79 -55.41 -1.80
N ILE A 6 41.42 -54.50 -0.93
CA ILE A 6 40.07 -53.92 -0.84
C ILE A 6 40.12 -52.56 -1.52
N PRO A 7 39.37 -52.28 -2.58
CA PRO A 7 39.28 -50.94 -3.14
C PRO A 7 38.38 -50.03 -2.29
N ILE A 8 38.95 -48.89 -1.91
CA ILE A 8 38.21 -47.82 -1.24
C ILE A 8 37.34 -47.12 -2.28
N ILE A 9 36.03 -47.29 -2.18
CA ILE A 9 35.05 -46.57 -2.98
C ILE A 9 34.86 -45.21 -2.31
N ASN A 10 35.34 -44.15 -2.99
CA ASN A 10 35.04 -42.78 -2.62
C ASN A 10 33.58 -42.45 -2.98
N ILE A 11 32.74 -42.41 -1.98
CA ILE A 11 31.37 -41.87 -2.13
C ILE A 11 31.45 -40.34 -1.98
N ILE A 12 31.46 -39.65 -3.10
CA ILE A 12 31.29 -38.20 -3.13
C ILE A 12 29.80 -37.93 -2.95
N THR A 13 29.40 -37.62 -1.72
CA THR A 13 28.07 -37.13 -1.41
C THR A 13 27.97 -35.68 -1.89
N GLY A 14 27.37 -35.50 -3.07
CA GLY A 14 27.04 -34.19 -3.60
C GLY A 14 25.96 -33.57 -2.71
N PHE A 15 26.34 -32.57 -1.94
CA PHE A 15 25.42 -31.70 -1.20
C PHE A 15 24.76 -30.73 -2.20
N MET A 16 23.56 -31.08 -2.66
CA MET A 16 22.76 -30.24 -3.50
C MET A 16 22.14 -29.15 -2.61
N VAL A 17 22.76 -27.98 -2.55
CA VAL A 17 22.19 -26.79 -1.93
C VAL A 17 21.03 -26.32 -2.78
N MET A 18 19.81 -26.67 -2.39
CA MET A 18 18.62 -26.01 -2.91
C MET A 18 18.59 -24.57 -2.36
N ALA A 19 19.06 -23.63 -3.16
CA ALA A 19 18.77 -22.23 -2.98
C ALA A 19 17.27 -22.04 -3.25
N ALA A 20 16.47 -22.00 -2.17
CA ALA A 20 15.09 -21.51 -2.25
C ALA A 20 15.18 -20.01 -2.56
N SER A 21 15.17 -19.66 -3.82
CA SER A 21 14.89 -18.30 -4.26
C SER A 21 13.43 -18.01 -3.89
N PHE A 22 13.24 -17.21 -2.84
CA PHE A 22 11.98 -16.49 -2.64
C PHE A 22 11.84 -15.52 -3.81
N GLY A 23 11.34 -16.02 -4.92
CA GLY A 23 10.89 -15.21 -6.04
C GLY A 23 9.65 -14.48 -5.58
N CYS A 24 9.69 -13.14 -5.53
CA CYS A 24 8.50 -12.33 -5.75
C CYS A 24 7.75 -12.95 -6.92
N CYS A 25 6.43 -13.24 -6.73
CA CYS A 25 5.61 -13.82 -7.77
C CYS A 25 5.82 -13.05 -9.08
N PRO A 26 6.37 -13.66 -10.12
CA PRO A 26 6.26 -13.07 -11.43
C PRO A 26 4.77 -13.16 -11.79
N ILE A 27 4.20 -12.06 -12.19
CA ILE A 27 2.95 -12.04 -12.91
C ILE A 27 3.25 -12.68 -14.25
N ASP A 28 3.12 -14.02 -14.31
CA ASP A 28 3.21 -14.79 -15.56
C ASP A 28 1.92 -14.56 -16.39
N LYS A 29 1.72 -13.32 -16.82
CA LYS A 29 0.90 -13.01 -17.98
C LYS A 29 1.84 -12.57 -19.10
N PRO A 30 1.61 -13.00 -20.36
CA PRO A 30 2.49 -12.65 -21.46
C PRO A 30 2.70 -11.14 -21.50
N GLU A 31 3.95 -10.72 -21.57
CA GLU A 31 4.40 -9.30 -21.57
C GLU A 31 3.62 -8.44 -22.60
N ASP A 32 3.14 -9.04 -23.67
CA ASP A 32 2.37 -8.39 -24.73
C ASP A 32 1.00 -7.84 -24.26
N ASP A 33 0.36 -8.41 -23.24
CA ASP A 33 -0.94 -7.94 -22.77
C ASP A 33 -0.85 -6.67 -21.90
N CYS A 34 0.33 -6.35 -21.40
CA CYS A 34 0.55 -5.17 -20.55
C CYS A 34 1.10 -3.95 -21.30
N VAL A 35 1.42 -4.11 -22.59
CA VAL A 35 1.83 -2.98 -23.43
C VAL A 35 0.69 -1.97 -23.47
N ASP A 36 1.02 -0.69 -23.23
CA ASP A 36 0.06 0.42 -23.20
C ASP A 36 -1.01 0.37 -22.09
N ALA A 37 -0.85 -0.48 -21.06
CA ALA A 37 -1.79 -0.54 -19.94
C ALA A 37 -2.02 0.84 -19.30
N GLY A 38 -0.99 1.65 -19.17
CA GLY A 38 -1.09 3.02 -18.66
C GLY A 38 -2.00 3.93 -19.45
N LYS A 39 -2.18 3.67 -20.76
CA LYS A 39 -3.04 4.49 -21.63
C LYS A 39 -4.55 4.27 -21.43
N SER A 40 -4.95 3.14 -20.86
CA SER A 40 -6.36 2.76 -20.69
C SER A 40 -6.83 2.86 -19.24
N ARG A 41 -5.99 2.46 -18.28
CA ARG A 41 -6.35 2.36 -16.87
C ARG A 41 -6.43 3.72 -16.17
N LYS A 42 -7.16 3.74 -15.08
CA LYS A 42 -7.25 4.86 -14.13
C LYS A 42 -6.61 4.47 -12.81
N VAL A 43 -6.13 5.46 -12.09
CA VAL A 43 -5.67 5.29 -10.70
C VAL A 43 -6.55 6.14 -9.81
N LEU A 44 -7.16 5.52 -8.81
CA LEU A 44 -7.87 6.21 -7.74
C LEU A 44 -7.11 6.04 -6.43
N LEU A 45 -6.79 7.14 -5.77
CA LEU A 45 -6.16 7.17 -4.46
C LEU A 45 -7.17 7.64 -3.40
N LEU A 46 -7.50 6.79 -2.44
CA LEU A 46 -8.10 7.22 -1.18
C LEU A 46 -6.97 7.61 -0.22
N TYR A 47 -6.85 8.91 0.06
CA TYR A 47 -5.88 9.43 1.01
C TYR A 47 -6.57 9.63 2.37
N SER A 48 -6.45 8.63 3.26
CA SER A 48 -7.09 8.60 4.58
C SER A 48 -6.12 9.05 5.67
N ALA A 49 -6.17 10.34 6.02
CA ALA A 49 -5.33 10.96 7.04
C ALA A 49 -6.03 10.93 8.40
N GLY A 50 -6.08 9.76 9.03
CA GLY A 50 -6.89 9.45 10.20
C GLY A 50 -6.20 9.60 11.55
N TYR A 51 -5.06 10.30 11.62
CA TYR A 51 -4.41 10.58 12.91
C TYR A 51 -5.14 11.71 13.67
N ASN A 52 -6.43 11.47 13.98
CA ASN A 52 -7.33 12.43 14.60
C ASN A 52 -8.54 11.70 15.22
N SER A 53 -9.55 12.45 15.67
CA SER A 53 -10.76 11.91 16.30
C SER A 53 -11.65 11.07 15.38
N LEU A 54 -11.49 11.18 14.06
CA LEU A 54 -12.25 10.40 13.06
C LEU A 54 -11.64 9.03 12.75
N ARG A 55 -10.53 8.66 13.37
CA ARG A 55 -9.76 7.43 13.08
C ARG A 55 -10.61 6.17 12.88
N ASN A 56 -11.62 5.98 13.73
CA ASN A 56 -12.46 4.77 13.68
C ASN A 56 -13.35 4.77 12.43
N TYR A 57 -13.94 5.91 12.09
CA TYR A 57 -14.76 6.09 10.89
C TYR A 57 -13.93 5.88 9.62
N LEU A 58 -12.71 6.43 9.59
CA LEU A 58 -11.82 6.27 8.42
C LEU A 58 -11.33 4.83 8.25
N LEU A 59 -11.20 4.06 9.33
CA LEU A 59 -10.93 2.62 9.25
C LEU A 59 -12.16 1.83 8.79
N GLU A 60 -13.34 2.22 9.22
CA GLU A 60 -14.62 1.66 8.78
C GLU A 60 -14.83 1.92 7.28
N ASP A 61 -14.61 3.15 6.81
CA ASP A 61 -14.65 3.51 5.38
C ASP A 61 -13.76 2.59 4.52
N ILE A 62 -12.53 2.30 4.99
CA ILE A 62 -11.63 1.37 4.29
C ILE A 62 -12.19 -0.08 4.35
N GLY A 63 -12.83 -0.45 5.45
CA GLY A 63 -13.51 -1.74 5.59
C GLY A 63 -14.67 -1.89 4.62
N GLU A 64 -15.50 -0.87 4.48
CA GLU A 64 -16.63 -0.81 3.55
C GLU A 64 -16.15 -0.78 2.09
N LEU A 65 -15.08 -0.03 1.79
CA LEU A 65 -14.45 -0.02 0.48
C LEU A 65 -14.10 -1.43 0.00
N LYS A 66 -13.58 -2.27 0.90
CA LYS A 66 -13.22 -3.68 0.60
C LYS A 66 -14.44 -4.58 0.33
N GLN A 67 -15.62 -4.18 0.74
CA GLN A 67 -16.87 -4.91 0.52
C GLN A 67 -17.57 -4.48 -0.77
N GLY A 68 -17.17 -3.33 -1.34
CA GLY A 68 -17.74 -2.80 -2.57
C GLY A 68 -17.17 -3.42 -3.83
N TRP A 69 -17.36 -2.71 -4.95
CA TRP A 69 -16.70 -3.07 -6.19
C TRP A 69 -15.21 -2.77 -6.10
N LEU A 70 -14.38 -3.74 -6.50
CA LEU A 70 -12.93 -3.62 -6.55
C LEU A 70 -12.42 -3.99 -7.95
N PRO A 71 -11.35 -3.33 -8.44
CA PRO A 71 -10.69 -3.74 -9.67
C PRO A 71 -10.05 -5.12 -9.53
N GLY A 72 -9.78 -5.77 -10.66
CA GLY A 72 -9.05 -7.03 -10.71
C GLY A 72 -7.53 -6.87 -10.56
N SER A 73 -6.83 -8.00 -10.65
CA SER A 73 -5.37 -8.09 -10.57
C SER A 73 -4.66 -7.71 -11.88
N GLY A 74 -5.38 -7.74 -13.01
CA GLY A 74 -4.83 -7.58 -14.36
C GLY A 74 -4.11 -6.24 -14.59
N CYS A 75 -3.14 -6.24 -15.50
CA CYS A 75 -2.34 -5.05 -15.77
C CYS A 75 -3.10 -3.92 -16.48
N LYS A 76 -4.21 -4.23 -17.17
CA LYS A 76 -5.10 -3.24 -17.81
C LYS A 76 -6.23 -2.76 -16.91
N GLU A 77 -6.41 -3.41 -15.75
CA GLU A 77 -7.40 -3.04 -14.77
C GLU A 77 -7.10 -1.67 -14.13
N ASP A 78 -8.15 -0.99 -13.72
CA ASP A 78 -8.01 0.23 -12.91
C ASP A 78 -7.30 -0.10 -11.60
N ILE A 79 -6.65 0.89 -10.99
CA ILE A 79 -5.87 0.70 -9.78
C ILE A 79 -6.51 1.48 -8.63
N LEU A 80 -6.83 0.78 -7.56
CA LEU A 80 -7.28 1.38 -6.32
C LEU A 80 -6.15 1.37 -5.29
N LEU A 81 -5.74 2.56 -4.89
CA LEU A 81 -4.72 2.79 -3.86
C LEU A 81 -5.35 3.40 -2.62
N VAL A 82 -4.87 3.00 -1.46
CA VAL A 82 -5.28 3.54 -0.17
C VAL A 82 -4.04 3.92 0.62
N TYR A 83 -3.88 5.21 0.88
CA TYR A 83 -2.98 5.69 1.92
C TYR A 83 -3.76 5.73 3.24
N SER A 84 -3.25 5.09 4.27
CA SER A 84 -3.88 5.05 5.59
C SER A 84 -2.89 5.39 6.68
N HIS A 85 -3.27 6.32 7.55
CA HIS A 85 -2.53 6.66 8.76
C HIS A 85 -3.51 6.86 9.91
N THR A 86 -3.56 5.91 10.81
CA THR A 86 -4.42 5.96 12.01
C THR A 86 -3.59 5.65 13.24
N PRO A 87 -3.81 6.34 14.38
CA PRO A 87 -3.10 6.00 15.61
C PRO A 87 -3.56 4.66 16.14
N LYS A 88 -2.66 4.00 16.87
CA LYS A 88 -3.02 2.90 17.76
C LYS A 88 -3.33 3.48 19.13
N VAL A 89 -4.50 3.16 19.66
CA VAL A 89 -4.92 3.64 20.98
C VAL A 89 -4.42 2.70 22.07
N ASN A 90 -3.82 3.27 23.11
CA ASN A 90 -3.47 2.56 24.33
C ASN A 90 -3.96 3.34 25.54
N GLY A 91 -5.14 2.97 26.02
CA GLY A 91 -5.83 3.72 27.09
C GLY A 91 -6.19 5.16 26.65
N ALA A 92 -5.66 6.16 27.36
CA ALA A 92 -5.90 7.57 27.07
C ALA A 92 -4.91 8.17 26.03
N TYR A 93 -3.93 7.41 25.58
CA TYR A 93 -2.86 7.93 24.72
C TYR A 93 -2.89 7.30 23.34
N ASP A 94 -2.62 8.12 22.32
CA ASP A 94 -2.40 7.67 20.96
C ASP A 94 -0.93 7.28 20.78
N ILE A 95 -0.69 6.09 20.22
CA ILE A 95 0.65 5.62 19.89
C ILE A 95 0.92 5.92 18.42
N PRO A 96 2.05 6.57 18.08
CA PRO A 96 2.45 6.77 16.71
C PRO A 96 2.52 5.44 15.94
N THR A 97 1.96 5.44 14.74
CA THR A 97 2.00 4.31 13.81
C THR A 97 2.63 4.75 12.49
N SER A 98 3.15 3.80 11.74
CA SER A 98 3.63 4.04 10.39
C SER A 98 2.45 4.15 9.43
N PRO A 99 2.35 5.22 8.63
CA PRO A 99 1.41 5.26 7.53
C PRO A 99 1.78 4.22 6.46
N HIS A 100 0.77 3.69 5.77
CA HIS A 100 0.96 2.73 4.69
C HIS A 100 0.23 3.17 3.42
N LEU A 101 0.88 3.00 2.29
CA LEU A 101 0.25 3.04 0.97
C LEU A 101 0.02 1.59 0.54
N MET A 102 -1.22 1.27 0.24
CA MET A 102 -1.68 -0.09 -0.11
C MET A 102 -2.37 -0.09 -1.46
N ARG A 103 -2.28 -1.19 -2.20
CA ARG A 103 -3.15 -1.52 -3.32
C ARG A 103 -4.22 -2.49 -2.84
N ILE A 104 -5.48 -2.25 -3.22
CA ILE A 104 -6.60 -3.12 -2.89
C ILE A 104 -7.25 -3.58 -4.21
N TYR A 105 -7.40 -4.88 -4.38
CA TYR A 105 -7.93 -5.48 -5.59
C TYR A 105 -8.52 -6.86 -5.31
N LYS A 106 -9.21 -7.44 -6.30
CA LYS A 106 -9.60 -8.86 -6.29
C LYS A 106 -8.62 -9.66 -7.14
N ASP A 107 -8.19 -10.79 -6.62
CA ASP A 107 -7.46 -11.78 -7.41
C ASP A 107 -8.38 -12.52 -8.39
N ASP A 108 -7.82 -13.43 -9.17
CA ASP A 108 -8.54 -14.20 -10.18
C ASP A 108 -9.59 -15.14 -9.56
N GLU A 109 -9.50 -15.41 -8.26
CA GLU A 109 -10.47 -16.20 -7.47
C GLU A 109 -11.57 -15.34 -6.84
N GLY A 110 -11.49 -14.02 -7.01
CA GLY A 110 -12.42 -13.04 -6.44
C GLY A 110 -12.15 -12.68 -4.97
N LYS A 111 -11.03 -13.14 -4.42
CA LYS A 111 -10.61 -12.82 -3.05
C LYS A 111 -10.04 -11.40 -2.98
N VAL A 112 -10.41 -10.67 -1.95
CA VAL A 112 -9.87 -9.32 -1.70
C VAL A 112 -8.43 -9.41 -1.20
N ILE A 113 -7.53 -8.81 -1.94
CA ILE A 113 -6.11 -8.69 -1.62
C ILE A 113 -5.81 -7.25 -1.20
N THR A 114 -4.94 -7.11 -0.22
CA THR A 114 -4.42 -5.82 0.25
C THR A 114 -2.91 -5.90 0.33
N ASP A 115 -2.23 -5.30 -0.63
CA ASP A 115 -0.78 -5.29 -0.71
C ASP A 115 -0.22 -3.98 -0.20
N THR A 116 0.67 -4.04 0.77
CA THR A 116 1.39 -2.86 1.24
C THR A 116 2.54 -2.55 0.27
N LEU A 117 2.41 -1.44 -0.44
CA LEU A 117 3.38 -0.99 -1.44
C LEU A 117 4.53 -0.18 -0.81
N LYS A 118 4.19 0.65 0.17
CA LYS A 118 5.16 1.51 0.86
C LYS A 118 4.70 1.78 2.29
N SER A 119 5.67 1.77 3.21
CA SER A 119 5.49 2.20 4.60
C SER A 119 6.29 3.47 4.83
N TYR A 120 5.72 4.41 5.59
CA TYR A 120 6.33 5.69 5.92
C TYR A 120 6.74 5.71 7.40
N PRO A 121 7.67 6.58 7.82
CA PRO A 121 8.07 6.67 9.23
C PRO A 121 6.89 6.98 10.15
N ALA A 122 6.89 6.43 11.36
CA ALA A 122 5.83 6.64 12.35
C ALA A 122 5.65 8.12 12.77
N GLY A 123 6.68 8.97 12.57
CA GLY A 123 6.61 10.41 12.80
C GLY A 123 6.05 11.23 11.62
N SER A 124 5.58 10.58 10.56
CA SER A 124 5.02 11.27 9.39
C SER A 124 3.77 12.05 9.76
N ILE A 125 3.66 13.28 9.25
CA ILE A 125 2.48 14.14 9.42
C ILE A 125 1.62 14.02 8.17
N SER A 126 0.61 13.15 8.19
CA SER A 126 -0.24 12.84 7.03
C SER A 126 -0.97 14.06 6.48
N ALA A 127 -1.31 15.04 7.31
CA ALA A 127 -1.96 16.27 6.88
C ALA A 127 -0.96 17.32 6.32
N SER A 128 0.34 17.00 6.22
CA SER A 128 1.32 17.93 5.65
C SER A 128 1.38 17.85 4.13
N GLY A 129 1.62 19.01 3.48
CA GLY A 129 1.85 19.03 2.04
C GLY A 129 3.07 18.21 1.60
N ALA A 130 4.11 18.09 2.45
CA ALA A 130 5.28 17.27 2.18
C ALA A 130 4.92 15.77 2.06
N GLN A 131 4.16 15.25 3.03
CA GLN A 131 3.73 13.85 3.02
C GLN A 131 2.79 13.56 1.84
N LEU A 132 1.84 14.45 1.58
CA LEU A 132 0.95 14.32 0.43
C LEU A 132 1.74 14.30 -0.88
N ASN A 133 2.68 15.24 -1.06
CA ASN A 133 3.52 15.30 -2.25
C ASN A 133 4.36 14.03 -2.44
N GLU A 134 4.91 13.48 -1.36
CA GLU A 134 5.68 12.23 -1.42
C GLU A 134 4.82 11.07 -1.90
N VAL A 135 3.59 10.94 -1.38
CA VAL A 135 2.65 9.89 -1.79
C VAL A 135 2.25 10.07 -3.26
N LEU A 136 1.87 11.27 -3.67
CA LEU A 136 1.48 11.56 -5.06
C LEU A 136 2.62 11.33 -6.05
N THR A 137 3.85 11.69 -5.67
CA THR A 137 5.05 11.44 -6.48
C THR A 137 5.26 9.93 -6.64
N TYR A 138 5.18 9.17 -5.55
CA TYR A 138 5.29 7.71 -5.62
C TYR A 138 4.22 7.09 -6.53
N VAL A 139 2.96 7.55 -6.41
CA VAL A 139 1.85 7.05 -7.24
C VAL A 139 2.11 7.34 -8.71
N ARG A 140 2.48 8.57 -9.06
CA ARG A 140 2.78 8.96 -10.45
C ARG A 140 3.93 8.14 -11.04
N ASP A 141 5.00 7.92 -10.26
CA ASP A 141 6.24 7.34 -10.75
C ASP A 141 6.14 5.80 -10.88
N ASN A 142 5.20 5.15 -10.17
CA ASN A 142 5.05 3.69 -10.16
C ASN A 142 3.78 3.19 -10.86
N PHE A 143 2.82 4.05 -11.13
CA PHE A 143 1.53 3.66 -11.72
C PHE A 143 1.17 4.58 -12.88
N GLU A 144 1.70 4.29 -14.06
CA GLU A 144 1.29 5.00 -15.28
C GLU A 144 -0.21 4.81 -15.52
N ALA A 145 -0.94 5.89 -15.79
CA ALA A 145 -2.38 5.87 -16.01
C ALA A 145 -2.84 7.00 -16.93
N ARG A 146 -3.95 6.77 -17.62
CA ARG A 146 -4.63 7.79 -18.43
C ARG A 146 -5.16 8.94 -17.57
N SER A 147 -5.60 8.63 -16.37
CA SER A 147 -6.13 9.62 -15.44
C SER A 147 -5.94 9.19 -14.00
N TYR A 148 -5.79 10.18 -13.13
CA TYR A 148 -5.66 10.01 -11.70
C TYR A 148 -6.80 10.73 -11.00
N GLY A 149 -7.39 10.08 -10.00
CA GLY A 149 -8.36 10.66 -9.09
C GLY A 149 -7.88 10.51 -7.66
N MET A 150 -8.27 11.46 -6.79
CA MET A 150 -7.97 11.38 -5.37
C MET A 150 -9.21 11.74 -4.55
N ILE A 151 -9.46 10.96 -3.52
CA ILE A 151 -10.39 11.27 -2.45
C ILE A 151 -9.54 11.56 -1.21
N PHE A 152 -9.60 12.79 -0.71
CA PHE A 152 -8.93 13.16 0.52
C PHE A 152 -9.93 13.04 1.68
N SER A 153 -9.63 12.17 2.63
CA SER A 153 -10.47 11.91 3.81
C SER A 153 -9.69 12.21 5.08
N SER A 154 -10.14 13.20 5.83
CA SER A 154 -9.53 13.64 7.08
C SER A 154 -10.50 14.52 7.85
N HIS A 155 -10.11 14.91 9.06
CA HIS A 155 -10.78 15.98 9.77
C HIS A 155 -10.55 17.31 9.04
N ALA A 156 -11.61 18.04 8.78
CA ALA A 156 -11.53 19.38 8.17
C ALA A 156 -12.10 20.43 9.12
N THR A 157 -11.55 21.63 9.02
CA THR A 157 -12.07 22.80 9.76
C THR A 157 -13.29 23.44 9.09
N GLY A 158 -13.77 22.83 8.00
CA GLY A 158 -14.80 23.43 7.15
C GLY A 158 -14.23 24.63 6.38
N TYR A 159 -15.06 25.65 6.21
CA TYR A 159 -14.67 26.90 5.53
C TYR A 159 -14.12 27.97 6.51
N LEU A 160 -13.58 27.54 7.64
CA LEU A 160 -13.04 28.45 8.63
C LEU A 160 -11.70 29.01 8.17
N PRO A 161 -11.43 30.31 8.35
CA PRO A 161 -10.19 30.93 7.94
C PRO A 161 -9.00 30.36 8.73
N ALA A 162 -7.81 30.46 8.13
CA ALA A 162 -6.58 30.06 8.80
C ALA A 162 -6.43 30.83 10.13
N GLY A 163 -6.09 30.11 11.21
CA GLY A 163 -5.93 30.70 12.54
C GLY A 163 -7.23 30.79 13.36
N TYR A 164 -8.39 30.41 12.82
CA TYR A 164 -9.66 30.46 13.55
C TYR A 164 -9.59 29.80 14.93
N TYR A 165 -8.99 28.63 15.04
CA TYR A 165 -8.90 27.91 16.32
C TYR A 165 -7.91 28.54 17.30
N SER A 166 -6.99 29.37 16.82
CA SER A 166 -6.06 30.11 17.69
C SER A 166 -6.72 31.36 18.29
N ASP A 167 -7.67 31.95 17.57
CA ASP A 167 -8.44 33.11 18.00
C ASP A 167 -9.88 33.05 17.42
N PRO A 168 -10.77 32.21 17.97
CA PRO A 168 -12.11 32.04 17.44
C PRO A 168 -13.00 33.26 17.59
N TYR A 169 -12.66 34.18 18.47
CA TYR A 169 -13.40 35.41 18.72
C TYR A 169 -12.92 36.60 17.88
N GLY A 170 -11.77 36.46 17.21
CA GLY A 170 -11.21 37.49 16.32
C GLY A 170 -11.84 37.52 14.94
N TYR A 171 -12.77 36.60 14.62
CA TYR A 171 -13.43 36.51 13.31
C TYR A 171 -14.94 36.82 13.44
N THR A 172 -15.40 37.72 12.61
CA THR A 172 -16.85 38.00 12.40
C THR A 172 -17.29 37.39 11.08
N PHE A 173 -18.39 36.64 11.10
CA PHE A 173 -18.99 36.02 9.91
C PHE A 173 -20.26 36.79 9.54
#